data_984460d8c59242c0de31789a8895d3c4
#
_entry.id   984460d8c59242c0de31789a8895d3c4
#
_cell.length_a   1.000
_cell.length_b   1.000
_cell.length_c   1.000
_cell.angle_alpha   90.00
_cell.angle_beta   90.00
_cell.angle_gamma   90.00
#
_symmetry.space_group_name_H-M   'P 1'
#
loop_
_entity.id
_entity.type
_entity.pdbx_description
1 polymer ?
#
loop_
_entity_poly.entity_id
_entity_poly.type
_entity_poly.pdbx_seq_one_letter_code
_entity_poly.pdbx_strand_id
1 'polypeptide(L)'
;MVEKGQPLTGDALAKLYGEIVKKYYGHDQGVCIIDDYVAHEWAFIPHFYSDYYVFQYATSFTASSALSEKVLAGDPAATKRYLRFISAGKSKYPIDLLKDAGVDMTTDEPLELTMRKMNRVMDEMEKLLDRQGK
;
A
#
# COMPACT_ATOMS: atom_id res chain seq x y z
N MET A 1 -2.02 18.91 -11.86
CA MET A 1 -2.90 19.50 -12.89
C MET A 1 -3.50 20.81 -12.37
N VAL A 2 -4.32 20.81 -11.33
CA VAL A 2 -4.99 22.00 -10.79
C VAL A 2 -4.03 23.12 -10.40
N GLU A 3 -2.96 22.83 -9.68
CA GLU A 3 -1.91 23.79 -9.31
C GLU A 3 -1.22 24.46 -10.52
N LYS A 4 -1.30 23.83 -11.70
CA LYS A 4 -0.78 24.36 -12.97
C LYS A 4 -1.87 25.02 -13.82
N GLY A 5 -3.06 25.28 -13.25
CA GLY A 5 -4.19 25.88 -13.96
C GLY A 5 -4.80 25.00 -15.06
N GLN A 6 -4.54 23.70 -15.07
CA GLN A 6 -5.08 22.78 -16.06
C GLN A 6 -6.49 22.32 -15.62
N PRO A 7 -7.47 22.30 -16.53
CA PRO A 7 -8.82 21.87 -16.19
C PRO A 7 -8.84 20.36 -15.88
N LEU A 8 -9.65 19.99 -14.87
CA LEU A 8 -9.97 18.59 -14.60
C LEU A 8 -11.24 18.23 -15.39
N THR A 9 -11.08 17.53 -16.49
CA THR A 9 -12.18 16.94 -17.26
C THR A 9 -12.18 15.42 -17.06
N GLY A 10 -13.33 14.78 -17.32
CA GLY A 10 -13.42 13.32 -17.27
C GLY A 10 -12.38 12.64 -18.17
N ASP A 11 -12.17 13.17 -19.37
CA ASP A 11 -11.19 12.65 -20.33
C ASP A 11 -9.75 12.80 -19.79
N ALA A 12 -9.42 13.94 -19.17
CA ALA A 12 -8.10 14.16 -18.60
C ALA A 12 -7.83 13.20 -17.42
N LEU A 13 -8.84 12.94 -16.59
CA LEU A 13 -8.74 11.97 -15.48
C LEU A 13 -8.64 10.55 -16.00
N ALA A 14 -9.46 10.15 -17.00
CA ALA A 14 -9.40 8.83 -17.61
C ALA A 14 -8.04 8.58 -18.26
N LYS A 15 -7.50 9.55 -18.98
CA LYS A 15 -6.16 9.45 -19.57
C LYS A 15 -5.09 9.23 -18.49
N LEU A 16 -5.08 10.08 -17.44
CA LEU A 16 -4.11 9.98 -16.36
C LEU A 16 -4.21 8.63 -15.62
N TYR A 17 -5.43 8.20 -15.31
CA TYR A 17 -5.67 6.94 -14.62
C TYR A 17 -5.22 5.75 -15.48
N GLY A 18 -5.58 5.73 -16.76
CA GLY A 18 -5.18 4.69 -17.70
C GLY A 18 -3.66 4.58 -17.86
N GLU A 19 -2.94 5.71 -17.94
CA GLU A 19 -1.47 5.72 -17.99
C GLU A 19 -0.87 5.09 -16.72
N ILE A 20 -1.41 5.42 -15.55
CA ILE A 20 -0.96 4.86 -14.27
C ILE A 20 -1.22 3.36 -14.22
N VAL A 21 -2.44 2.90 -14.54
CA VAL A 21 -2.80 1.49 -14.52
C VAL A 21 -1.92 0.70 -15.49
N LYS A 22 -1.80 1.14 -16.73
CA LYS A 22 -0.95 0.48 -17.76
C LYS A 22 0.49 0.33 -17.27
N LYS A 23 1.04 1.37 -16.64
CA LYS A 23 2.40 1.36 -16.09
C LYS A 23 2.57 0.32 -14.98
N TYR A 24 1.66 0.31 -13.98
CA TYR A 24 1.79 -0.56 -12.81
C TYR A 24 1.46 -2.03 -13.10
N TYR A 25 0.62 -2.30 -14.08
CA TYR A 25 0.30 -3.67 -14.51
C TYR A 25 1.22 -4.19 -15.62
N GLY A 26 2.17 -3.40 -16.07
CA GLY A 26 3.14 -3.83 -17.09
C GLY A 26 2.50 -4.10 -18.47
N HIS A 27 1.53 -3.24 -18.87
CA HIS A 27 0.83 -3.38 -20.15
C HIS A 27 1.80 -3.37 -21.33
N ASP A 28 2.68 -2.38 -21.38
CA ASP A 28 3.66 -2.23 -22.48
C ASP A 28 4.72 -3.33 -22.49
N GLN A 29 4.91 -4.00 -21.36
CA GLN A 29 5.80 -5.17 -21.25
C GLN A 29 5.09 -6.50 -21.51
N GLY A 30 3.79 -6.47 -21.80
CA GLY A 30 3.00 -7.68 -22.07
C GLY A 30 2.71 -8.53 -20.83
N VAL A 31 2.92 -7.99 -19.61
CA VAL A 31 2.64 -8.70 -18.36
C VAL A 31 1.14 -8.85 -18.15
N CYS A 32 0.39 -7.75 -18.31
CA CYS A 32 -1.07 -7.76 -18.23
C CYS A 32 -1.63 -6.81 -19.26
N ILE A 33 -2.50 -7.32 -20.12
CA ILE A 33 -3.17 -6.49 -21.12
C ILE A 33 -4.31 -5.72 -20.46
N ILE A 34 -4.25 -4.40 -20.52
CA ILE A 34 -5.25 -3.49 -19.97
C ILE A 34 -6.09 -2.92 -21.09
N ASP A 35 -7.38 -3.23 -21.06
CA ASP A 35 -8.36 -2.70 -22.00
C ASP A 35 -8.67 -1.22 -21.74
N ASP A 36 -9.05 -0.48 -22.77
CA ASP A 36 -9.24 0.98 -22.68
C ASP A 36 -10.37 1.38 -21.73
N TYR A 37 -11.39 0.56 -21.53
CA TYR A 37 -12.49 0.86 -20.58
C TYR A 37 -12.00 0.94 -19.11
N VAL A 38 -10.92 0.25 -18.77
CA VAL A 38 -10.32 0.31 -17.42
C VAL A 38 -9.89 1.73 -17.05
N ALA A 39 -9.58 2.56 -18.05
CA ALA A 39 -9.25 3.98 -17.84
C ALA A 39 -10.36 4.77 -17.13
N HIS A 40 -11.60 4.27 -17.14
CA HIS A 40 -12.77 4.92 -16.52
C HIS A 40 -13.10 4.36 -15.12
N GLU A 41 -12.35 3.37 -14.63
CA GLU A 41 -12.61 2.71 -13.33
C GLU A 41 -12.59 3.69 -12.15
N TRP A 42 -11.76 4.74 -12.23
CA TRP A 42 -11.71 5.79 -11.21
C TRP A 42 -13.09 6.39 -10.87
N ALA A 43 -14.02 6.43 -11.86
CA ALA A 43 -15.35 6.99 -11.67
C ALA A 43 -16.25 6.11 -10.77
N PHE A 44 -15.94 4.82 -10.61
CA PHE A 44 -16.68 3.89 -9.77
C PHE A 44 -16.12 3.78 -8.35
N ILE A 45 -14.94 4.34 -8.09
CA ILE A 45 -14.27 4.23 -6.79
C ILE A 45 -14.70 5.42 -5.91
N PRO A 46 -15.62 5.23 -4.95
CA PRO A 46 -16.16 6.35 -4.15
C PRO A 46 -15.09 7.06 -3.32
N HIS A 47 -14.02 6.36 -2.97
CA HIS A 47 -12.91 6.90 -2.17
C HIS A 47 -12.17 8.05 -2.88
N PHE A 48 -12.17 8.09 -4.21
CA PHE A 48 -11.57 9.20 -4.96
C PHE A 48 -12.35 10.52 -4.83
N TYR A 49 -13.60 10.45 -4.38
CA TYR A 49 -14.44 11.63 -4.14
C TYR A 49 -14.30 12.18 -2.72
N SER A 50 -13.47 11.54 -1.89
CA SER A 50 -13.15 11.99 -0.54
C SER A 50 -11.69 12.39 -0.45
N ASP A 51 -11.44 13.67 -0.13
CA ASP A 51 -10.09 14.22 -0.06
C ASP A 51 -9.18 13.40 0.86
N TYR A 52 -7.99 13.09 0.37
CA TYR A 52 -6.93 12.41 1.12
C TYR A 52 -7.33 11.06 1.72
N TYR A 53 -8.29 10.34 1.12
CA TYR A 53 -8.76 9.07 1.70
C TYR A 53 -7.98 7.86 1.17
N VAL A 54 -7.76 7.78 -0.14
CA VAL A 54 -7.24 6.56 -0.79
C VAL A 54 -5.84 6.17 -0.30
N PHE A 55 -4.96 7.13 -0.06
CA PHE A 55 -3.59 6.86 0.41
C PHE A 55 -3.54 6.14 1.77
N GLN A 56 -4.60 6.23 2.58
CA GLN A 56 -4.67 5.60 3.90
C GLN A 56 -4.57 4.07 3.84
N TYR A 57 -4.96 3.46 2.73
CA TYR A 57 -4.78 2.02 2.52
C TYR A 57 -3.30 1.64 2.44
N ALA A 58 -2.51 2.41 1.72
CA ALA A 58 -1.07 2.17 1.61
C ALA A 58 -0.37 2.36 2.97
N THR A 59 -0.71 3.42 3.70
CA THR A 59 -0.12 3.68 5.03
C THR A 59 -0.53 2.64 6.05
N SER A 60 -1.79 2.21 6.06
CA SER A 60 -2.28 1.15 6.96
C SER A 60 -1.64 -0.19 6.65
N PHE A 61 -1.51 -0.55 5.38
CA PHE A 61 -0.84 -1.78 4.97
C PHE A 61 0.64 -1.78 5.35
N THR A 62 1.34 -0.67 5.15
CA THR A 62 2.74 -0.48 5.53
C THR A 62 2.92 -0.63 7.05
N ALA A 63 2.11 0.07 7.85
CA ALA A 63 2.16 -0.03 9.30
C ALA A 63 1.87 -1.46 9.80
N SER A 64 0.85 -2.11 9.24
CA SER A 64 0.49 -3.50 9.55
C SER A 64 1.62 -4.48 9.21
N SER A 65 2.24 -4.32 8.05
CA SER A 65 3.38 -5.14 7.63
C SER A 65 4.56 -4.98 8.57
N ALA A 66 4.92 -3.75 8.93
CA ALA A 66 6.03 -3.48 9.84
C ALA A 66 5.76 -4.02 11.26
N LEU A 67 4.53 -3.85 11.78
CA LEU A 67 4.14 -4.43 13.08
C LEU A 67 4.21 -5.94 13.08
N SER A 68 3.70 -6.60 12.02
CA SER A 68 3.71 -8.06 11.91
C SER A 68 5.14 -8.61 11.85
N GLU A 69 6.05 -7.99 11.10
CA GLU A 69 7.44 -8.44 11.05
C GLU A 69 8.12 -8.35 12.42
N LYS A 70 7.90 -7.27 13.17
CA LYS A 70 8.47 -7.10 14.51
C LYS A 70 7.92 -8.12 15.51
N VAL A 71 6.63 -8.48 15.42
CA VAL A 71 6.02 -9.51 16.28
C VAL A 71 6.50 -10.91 15.90
N LEU A 72 6.56 -11.22 14.60
CA LEU A 72 7.01 -12.52 14.08
C LEU A 72 8.50 -12.77 14.31
N ALA A 73 9.30 -11.73 14.48
CA ALA A 73 10.71 -11.87 14.89
C ALA A 73 10.89 -12.46 16.30
N GLY A 74 9.78 -12.65 17.05
CA GLY A 74 9.80 -13.30 18.36
C GLY A 74 10.25 -12.41 19.52
N ASP A 75 10.30 -11.06 19.32
CA ASP A 75 10.58 -10.12 20.40
C ASP A 75 9.38 -9.97 21.35
N PRO A 76 9.46 -10.42 22.62
CA PRO A 76 8.37 -10.28 23.58
C PRO A 76 7.99 -8.82 23.84
N ALA A 77 8.95 -7.89 23.72
CA ALA A 77 8.69 -6.47 23.90
C ALA A 77 7.86 -5.91 22.73
N ALA A 78 8.12 -6.36 21.49
CA ALA A 78 7.30 -5.99 20.34
C ALA A 78 5.86 -6.50 20.47
N THR A 79 5.68 -7.76 20.88
CA THR A 79 4.36 -8.33 21.16
C THR A 79 3.61 -7.53 22.23
N LYS A 80 4.28 -7.17 23.32
CA LYS A 80 3.69 -6.36 24.40
C LYS A 80 3.28 -4.96 23.91
N ARG A 81 4.12 -4.32 23.08
CA ARG A 81 3.79 -3.03 22.48
C ARG A 81 2.59 -3.13 21.55
N TYR A 82 2.53 -4.19 20.72
CA TYR A 82 1.40 -4.44 19.83
C TYR A 82 0.09 -4.64 20.60
N LEU A 83 0.08 -5.47 21.66
CA LEU A 83 -1.11 -5.67 22.49
C LEU A 83 -1.57 -4.36 23.15
N ARG A 84 -0.64 -3.52 23.55
CA ARG A 84 -0.96 -2.19 24.09
C ARG A 84 -1.57 -1.28 23.02
N PHE A 85 -1.03 -1.33 21.81
CA PHE A 85 -1.56 -0.58 20.66
C PHE A 85 -3.03 -0.93 20.37
N ILE A 86 -3.36 -2.21 20.23
CA ILE A 86 -4.75 -2.63 19.94
C ILE A 86 -5.71 -2.34 21.10
N SER A 87 -5.20 -2.22 22.34
CA SER A 87 -5.99 -1.87 23.52
C SER A 87 -6.14 -0.37 23.74
N ALA A 88 -5.39 0.45 23.03
CA ALA A 88 -5.30 1.89 23.29
C ALA A 88 -6.52 2.69 22.77
N GLY A 89 -7.29 2.15 21.83
CA GLY A 89 -8.41 2.84 21.21
C GLY A 89 -8.02 4.21 20.66
N LYS A 90 -8.80 5.23 20.97
CA LYS A 90 -8.59 6.63 20.53
C LYS A 90 -7.85 7.49 21.58
N SER A 91 -6.94 6.90 22.35
CA SER A 91 -6.26 7.62 23.46
C SER A 91 -5.23 8.66 23.00
N LYS A 92 -4.70 8.53 21.78
CA LYS A 92 -3.73 9.41 21.13
C LYS A 92 -3.99 9.54 19.63
N TYR A 93 -3.24 10.42 18.95
CA TYR A 93 -3.22 10.45 17.50
C TYR A 93 -2.68 9.12 16.92
N PRO A 94 -3.17 8.67 15.77
CA PRO A 94 -2.78 7.38 15.17
C PRO A 94 -1.26 7.24 14.97
N ILE A 95 -0.58 8.28 14.55
CA ILE A 95 0.88 8.29 14.35
C ILE A 95 1.62 8.05 15.67
N ASP A 96 1.16 8.67 16.76
CA ASP A 96 1.78 8.50 18.09
C ASP A 96 1.56 7.09 18.63
N LEU A 97 0.36 6.52 18.41
CA LEU A 97 0.05 5.13 18.79
C LEU A 97 0.93 4.14 18.03
N LEU A 98 1.16 4.34 16.73
CA LEU A 98 2.05 3.50 15.94
C LEU A 98 3.51 3.63 16.39
N LYS A 99 3.93 4.85 16.72
CA LYS A 99 5.28 5.11 17.25
C LYS A 99 5.50 4.42 18.60
N ASP A 100 4.52 4.48 19.50
CA ASP A 100 4.54 3.74 20.76
C ASP A 100 4.59 2.22 20.56
N ALA A 101 3.98 1.74 19.48
CA ALA A 101 4.04 0.33 19.08
C ALA A 101 5.39 -0.07 18.43
N GLY A 102 6.25 0.91 18.16
CA GLY A 102 7.56 0.72 17.56
C GLY A 102 7.61 0.85 16.04
N VAL A 103 6.60 1.50 15.44
CA VAL A 103 6.53 1.80 14.00
C VAL A 103 6.41 3.30 13.80
N ASP A 104 7.50 3.95 13.42
CA ASP A 104 7.53 5.38 13.15
C ASP A 104 7.23 5.66 11.67
N MET A 105 5.99 6.01 11.38
CA MET A 105 5.52 6.31 10.01
C MET A 105 6.06 7.64 9.45
N THR A 106 6.87 8.36 10.21
CA THR A 106 7.56 9.58 9.73
C THR A 106 8.94 9.28 9.12
N THR A 107 9.33 8.01 9.12
CA THR A 107 10.60 7.50 8.55
C THR A 107 10.33 6.52 7.42
N ASP A 108 11.36 6.16 6.66
CA ASP A 108 11.28 5.20 5.56
C ASP A 108 11.30 3.74 6.05
N GLU A 109 11.68 3.47 7.32
CA GLU A 109 11.82 2.12 7.87
C GLU A 109 10.59 1.23 7.66
N PRO A 110 9.34 1.68 7.95
CA PRO A 110 8.16 0.84 7.75
C PRO A 110 7.94 0.43 6.28
N LEU A 111 8.23 1.34 5.35
CA LEU A 111 8.12 1.05 3.92
C LEU A 111 9.19 0.05 3.48
N GLU A 112 10.43 0.21 3.92
CA GLU A 112 11.52 -0.73 3.64
C GLU A 112 11.24 -2.14 4.17
N LEU A 113 10.67 -2.25 5.39
CA LEU A 113 10.23 -3.53 5.95
C LEU A 113 9.16 -4.18 5.07
N THR A 114 8.21 -3.38 4.59
CA THR A 114 7.15 -3.86 3.71
C THR A 114 7.69 -4.35 2.37
N MET A 115 8.65 -3.62 1.77
CA MET A 115 9.28 -4.02 0.51
C MET A 115 10.11 -5.30 0.67
N ARG A 116 10.86 -5.42 1.77
CA ARG A 116 11.60 -6.66 2.09
C ARG A 116 10.68 -7.86 2.26
N LYS A 117 9.53 -7.68 2.92
CA LYS A 117 8.51 -8.72 3.06
C LYS A 117 7.95 -9.12 1.69
N MET A 118 7.61 -8.16 0.85
CA MET A 118 7.11 -8.42 -0.50
C MET A 118 8.10 -9.23 -1.32
N ASN A 119 9.37 -8.82 -1.37
CA ASN A 119 10.41 -9.55 -2.10
C ASN A 119 10.57 -10.99 -1.58
N ARG A 120 10.61 -11.19 -0.26
CA ARG A 120 10.67 -12.53 0.33
C ARG A 120 9.48 -13.41 -0.09
N VAL A 121 8.27 -12.87 -0.09
CA VAL A 121 7.08 -13.61 -0.51
C VAL A 121 7.14 -13.96 -1.99
N MET A 122 7.59 -13.05 -2.85
CA MET A 122 7.79 -13.33 -4.29
C MET A 122 8.82 -14.45 -4.50
N ASP A 123 9.97 -14.38 -3.83
CA ASP A 123 11.01 -15.42 -3.90
C ASP A 123 10.49 -16.80 -3.45
N GLU A 124 9.63 -16.82 -2.42
CA GLU A 124 9.00 -18.07 -1.95
C GLU A 124 7.98 -18.60 -2.97
N MET A 125 7.19 -17.71 -3.58
CA MET A 125 6.25 -18.09 -4.63
C MET A 125 6.98 -18.69 -5.85
N GLU A 126 8.05 -18.08 -6.32
CA GLU A 126 8.86 -18.59 -7.43
C GLU A 126 9.39 -20.00 -7.12
N LYS A 127 9.98 -20.21 -5.94
CA LYS A 127 10.45 -21.52 -5.51
C LYS A 127 9.36 -22.59 -5.46
N LEU A 128 8.13 -22.20 -5.09
CA LEU A 128 7.00 -23.13 -5.05
C LEU A 128 6.51 -23.47 -6.47
N LEU A 129 6.48 -22.50 -7.36
CA LEU A 129 6.10 -22.69 -8.76
C LEU A 129 7.11 -23.61 -9.47
N ASP A 130 8.39 -23.38 -9.29
CA ASP A 130 9.46 -24.22 -9.84
C ASP A 130 9.34 -25.69 -9.40
N ARG A 131 9.02 -25.92 -8.11
CA ARG A 131 8.79 -27.29 -7.59
C ARG A 131 7.57 -27.98 -8.19
N GLN A 132 6.60 -27.20 -8.65
CA GLN A 132 5.38 -27.73 -9.30
C GLN A 132 5.56 -27.94 -10.80
N GLY A 133 6.71 -27.58 -11.39
CA GLY A 133 7.00 -27.73 -12.82
C GLY A 133 6.15 -26.84 -13.73
N LYS A 134 5.77 -25.68 -13.20
CA LYS A 134 5.01 -24.66 -13.94
C LYS A 134 5.86 -23.43 -14.19
#